data_063ff5e3964f33c7cb98c87a623511eb
#
_entry.id   063ff5e3964f33c7cb98c87a623511eb
#
_cell.length_a   1.000
_cell.length_b   1.000
_cell.length_c   1.000
_cell.angle_alpha   90.00
_cell.angle_beta   90.00
_cell.angle_gamma   90.00
#
_symmetry.space_group_name_H-M   'P 1'
#
loop_
_entity.id
_entity.type
_entity.pdbx_description
1 polymer ?
#
loop_
_entity_poly.entity_id
_entity_poly.type
_entity_poly.pdbx_seq_one_letter_code
_entity_poly.pdbx_strand_id
1 'polypeptide(L)'
;FALGAFSSDGTLSVTFLWGLLFTAAVLGDACNYTLGRNFGNKILLKFEGRAIQRKHIRQAELFFEKWGGWAIVLARFAPFLRTFVPFVAGIGHMNYPRFFFYNVLGGFIWITSFLFAGYFFGKLPFFQNNMKLLILGIIIVSLIPAVIGFFKARKIQAEEL
;
A
#
# COMPACT_ATOMS: atom_id res chain seq x y z
N PHE A 1 -10.12 5.87 3.70
CA PHE A 1 -10.82 7.14 3.46
C PHE A 1 -12.33 6.97 3.56
N ALA A 2 -12.98 6.11 2.75
CA ALA A 2 -14.44 5.92 2.75
C ALA A 2 -15.00 5.58 4.14
N LEU A 3 -14.38 4.64 4.87
CA LEU A 3 -14.77 4.30 6.23
C LEU A 3 -14.66 5.48 7.20
N GLY A 4 -13.67 6.36 7.01
CA GLY A 4 -13.56 7.60 7.79
C GLY A 4 -14.71 8.57 7.51
N ALA A 5 -15.10 8.71 6.24
CA ALA A 5 -16.23 9.55 5.85
C ALA A 5 -17.56 9.02 6.42
N PHE A 6 -17.83 7.71 6.35
CA PHE A 6 -19.01 7.09 6.97
C PHE A 6 -19.01 7.19 8.50
N SER A 7 -17.85 7.21 9.13
CA SER A 7 -17.73 7.37 10.59
C SER A 7 -18.06 8.81 11.04
N SER A 8 -18.10 9.79 10.13
CA SER A 8 -18.49 11.16 10.45
C SER A 8 -19.94 11.29 10.88
N ASP A 9 -20.81 10.36 10.45
CA ASP A 9 -22.25 10.34 10.81
C ASP A 9 -22.54 9.65 12.15
N GLY A 10 -21.47 9.27 12.90
CA GLY A 10 -21.59 8.63 14.22
C GLY A 10 -22.02 7.16 14.21
N THR A 11 -22.21 6.55 13.06
CA THR A 11 -22.61 5.13 12.92
C THR A 11 -21.50 4.16 13.31
N LEU A 12 -20.23 4.57 13.15
CA LEU A 12 -19.07 3.75 13.43
C LEU A 12 -18.04 4.53 14.27
N SER A 13 -17.48 3.87 15.29
CA SER A 13 -16.41 4.46 16.09
C SER A 13 -15.12 4.58 15.29
N VAL A 14 -14.64 5.82 15.05
CA VAL A 14 -13.36 6.11 14.37
C VAL A 14 -12.20 5.39 15.04
N THR A 15 -12.17 5.38 16.37
CA THR A 15 -11.11 4.76 17.17
C THR A 15 -11.07 3.24 16.96
N PHE A 16 -12.25 2.61 16.95
CA PHE A 16 -12.34 1.16 16.71
C PHE A 16 -11.88 0.81 15.29
N LEU A 17 -12.34 1.55 14.29
CA LEU A 17 -11.92 1.37 12.89
C LEU A 17 -10.41 1.59 12.72
N TRP A 18 -9.88 2.63 13.37
CA TRP A 18 -8.45 2.90 13.35
C TRP A 18 -7.64 1.72 13.88
N GLY A 19 -8.00 1.21 15.06
CA GLY A 19 -7.31 0.07 15.68
C GLY A 19 -7.38 -1.19 14.84
N LEU A 20 -8.56 -1.49 14.28
CA LEU A 20 -8.77 -2.68 13.44
C LEU A 20 -7.96 -2.60 12.14
N LEU A 21 -8.05 -1.48 11.43
CA LEU A 21 -7.32 -1.27 10.18
C LEU A 21 -5.80 -1.23 10.40
N PHE A 22 -5.36 -0.61 11.50
CA PHE A 22 -3.95 -0.55 11.87
C PHE A 22 -3.39 -1.95 12.13
N THR A 23 -4.07 -2.74 12.95
CA THR A 23 -3.66 -4.11 13.26
C THR A 23 -3.63 -4.98 12.00
N ALA A 24 -4.67 -4.91 11.16
CA ALA A 24 -4.74 -5.64 9.91
C ALA A 24 -3.59 -5.26 8.96
N ALA A 25 -3.27 -3.96 8.83
CA ALA A 25 -2.20 -3.49 7.97
C ALA A 25 -0.81 -3.95 8.45
N VAL A 26 -0.55 -3.88 9.77
CA VAL A 26 0.73 -4.32 10.36
C VAL A 26 0.90 -5.82 10.23
N LEU A 27 -0.15 -6.61 10.49
CA LEU A 27 -0.11 -8.06 10.36
C LEU A 27 0.04 -8.51 8.91
N GLY A 28 -0.64 -7.87 7.97
CA GLY A 28 -0.54 -8.17 6.54
C GLY A 28 0.89 -8.02 6.02
N ASP A 29 1.55 -6.92 6.35
CA ASP A 29 2.95 -6.71 5.95
C ASP A 29 3.92 -7.65 6.69
N ALA A 30 3.65 -7.99 7.96
CA ALA A 30 4.43 -8.98 8.70
C ALA A 30 4.32 -10.38 8.07
N CYS A 31 3.13 -10.77 7.59
CA CYS A 31 2.95 -12.00 6.82
C CYS A 31 3.77 -11.96 5.51
N ASN A 32 3.69 -10.88 4.75
CA ASN A 32 4.46 -10.71 3.51
C ASN A 32 5.97 -10.78 3.74
N TYR A 33 6.46 -10.13 4.80
CA TYR A 33 7.87 -10.22 5.20
C TYR A 33 8.27 -11.67 5.54
N THR A 34 7.45 -12.38 6.31
CA THR A 34 7.71 -13.76 6.73
C THR A 34 7.71 -14.71 5.52
N LEU A 35 6.78 -14.51 4.58
CA LEU A 35 6.76 -15.24 3.31
C LEU A 35 8.03 -14.98 2.50
N GLY A 36 8.46 -13.72 2.40
CA GLY A 36 9.71 -13.36 1.73
C GLY A 36 10.92 -14.02 2.38
N ARG A 37 11.01 -14.00 3.71
CA ARG A 37 12.12 -14.56 4.48
C ARG A 37 12.22 -16.08 4.37
N ASN A 38 11.09 -16.79 4.45
CA ASN A 38 11.08 -18.26 4.51
C ASN A 38 11.00 -18.92 3.13
N PHE A 39 10.32 -18.27 2.19
CA PHE A 39 9.99 -18.87 0.89
C PHE A 39 10.47 -18.02 -0.30
N GLY A 40 11.09 -16.87 -0.05
CA GLY A 40 11.44 -15.89 -1.09
C GLY A 40 12.20 -16.51 -2.27
N ASN A 41 13.27 -17.25 -2.02
CA ASN A 41 14.07 -17.91 -3.06
C ASN A 41 13.25 -18.94 -3.86
N LYS A 42 12.41 -19.75 -3.20
CA LYS A 42 11.54 -20.73 -3.88
C LYS A 42 10.46 -20.06 -4.73
N ILE A 43 9.93 -18.94 -4.22
CA ILE A 43 8.91 -18.17 -4.93
C ILE A 43 9.53 -17.46 -6.14
N LEU A 44 10.73 -16.89 -6.00
CA LEU A 44 11.46 -16.27 -7.11
C LEU A 44 11.74 -17.25 -8.25
N LEU A 45 12.19 -18.46 -7.94
CA LEU A 45 12.41 -19.51 -8.93
C LEU A 45 11.13 -19.90 -9.67
N LYS A 46 9.99 -19.96 -8.96
CA LYS A 46 8.69 -20.26 -9.58
C LYS A 46 8.19 -19.15 -10.51
N PHE A 47 8.65 -17.91 -10.31
CA PHE A 47 8.32 -16.75 -11.15
C PHE A 47 9.30 -16.53 -12.30
N GLU A 48 10.29 -17.42 -12.49
CA GLU A 48 11.31 -17.29 -13.55
C GLU A 48 10.73 -17.17 -14.98
N GLY A 49 9.51 -17.66 -15.21
CA GLY A 49 8.81 -17.51 -16.50
C GLY A 49 7.87 -16.28 -16.61
N ARG A 50 7.73 -15.44 -15.57
CA ARG A 50 6.75 -14.34 -15.56
C ARG A 50 7.43 -12.98 -15.49
N ALA A 51 7.68 -12.38 -16.65
CA ALA A 51 8.39 -11.10 -16.79
C ALA A 51 7.77 -9.95 -15.95
N ILE A 52 6.43 -9.90 -15.81
CA ILE A 52 5.73 -8.86 -15.07
C ILE A 52 6.07 -8.90 -13.56
N GLN A 53 6.07 -10.08 -12.95
CA GLN A 53 6.40 -10.24 -11.53
C GLN A 53 7.87 -9.93 -11.24
N ARG A 54 8.79 -10.33 -12.10
CA ARG A 54 10.22 -9.97 -12.00
C ARG A 54 10.42 -8.46 -12.01
N LYS A 55 9.72 -7.73 -12.88
CA LYS A 55 9.80 -6.28 -12.96
C LYS A 55 9.40 -5.61 -11.65
N HIS A 56 8.30 -6.05 -11.03
CA HIS A 56 7.83 -5.48 -9.76
C HIS A 56 8.75 -5.81 -8.59
N ILE A 57 9.30 -7.02 -8.53
CA ILE A 57 10.29 -7.40 -7.53
C ILE A 57 11.55 -6.55 -7.71
N ARG A 58 12.07 -6.42 -8.93
CA ARG A 58 13.25 -5.59 -9.20
C ARG A 58 13.03 -4.12 -8.85
N GLN A 59 11.86 -3.57 -9.13
CA GLN A 59 11.51 -2.21 -8.71
C GLN A 59 11.49 -2.06 -7.18
N ALA A 60 10.96 -3.05 -6.46
CA ALA A 60 10.94 -3.06 -5.01
C ALA A 60 12.35 -3.19 -4.42
N GLU A 61 13.23 -4.01 -5.02
CA GLU A 61 14.64 -4.13 -4.64
C GLU A 61 15.36 -2.79 -4.77
N LEU A 62 15.31 -2.16 -5.95
CA LEU A 62 15.93 -0.86 -6.20
C LEU A 62 15.40 0.23 -5.26
N PHE A 63 14.10 0.18 -4.98
CA PHE A 63 13.48 1.11 -4.05
C PHE A 63 13.97 0.88 -2.61
N PHE A 64 14.09 -0.39 -2.22
CA PHE A 64 14.60 -0.76 -0.90
C PHE A 64 16.10 -0.44 -0.75
N GLU A 65 16.92 -0.69 -1.77
CA GLU A 65 18.34 -0.31 -1.79
C GLU A 65 18.52 1.21 -1.61
N LYS A 66 17.69 2.01 -2.28
CA LYS A 66 17.75 3.46 -2.21
C LYS A 66 17.29 4.03 -0.86
N TRP A 67 16.22 3.52 -0.30
CA TRP A 67 15.54 4.11 0.87
C TRP A 67 15.72 3.32 2.17
N GLY A 68 16.29 2.10 2.10
CA GLY A 68 16.48 1.23 3.25
C GLY A 68 15.18 0.97 4.01
N GLY A 69 15.18 1.11 5.35
CA GLY A 69 13.99 0.91 6.17
C GLY A 69 12.84 1.87 5.87
N TRP A 70 13.14 3.09 5.42
CA TRP A 70 12.10 4.05 5.01
C TRP A 70 11.32 3.61 3.77
N ALA A 71 11.88 2.70 2.97
CA ALA A 71 11.15 2.10 1.86
C ALA A 71 9.85 1.46 2.31
N ILE A 72 9.81 0.85 3.50
CA ILE A 72 8.61 0.19 4.06
C ILE A 72 7.51 1.23 4.34
N VAL A 73 7.88 2.39 4.87
CA VAL A 73 6.93 3.49 5.14
C VAL A 73 6.41 4.09 3.83
N LEU A 74 7.33 4.45 2.92
CA LEU A 74 7.01 5.13 1.67
C LEU A 74 6.24 4.21 0.69
N ALA A 75 6.55 2.92 0.68
CA ALA A 75 5.89 1.95 -0.18
C ALA A 75 4.37 1.88 0.06
N ARG A 76 3.89 2.20 1.27
CA ARG A 76 2.45 2.20 1.59
C ARG A 76 1.64 3.20 0.77
N PHE A 77 2.30 4.25 0.27
CA PHE A 77 1.67 5.26 -0.59
C PHE A 77 1.68 4.87 -2.07
N ALA A 78 2.39 3.80 -2.44
CA ALA A 78 2.47 3.30 -3.81
C ALA A 78 1.76 1.94 -3.93
N PRO A 79 0.70 1.83 -4.77
CA PRO A 79 -0.18 0.65 -4.80
C PRO A 79 0.54 -0.68 -5.01
N PHE A 80 1.56 -0.70 -5.88
CA PHE A 80 2.32 -1.91 -6.18
C PHE A 80 3.44 -2.18 -5.17
N LEU A 81 4.14 -1.14 -4.71
CA LEU A 81 5.31 -1.29 -3.84
C LEU A 81 4.92 -1.77 -2.43
N ARG A 82 3.71 -1.41 -1.95
CA ARG A 82 3.25 -1.77 -0.60
C ARG A 82 3.23 -3.27 -0.33
N THR A 83 3.02 -4.10 -1.36
CA THR A 83 3.00 -5.56 -1.22
C THR A 83 4.37 -6.18 -1.43
N PHE A 84 5.15 -5.62 -2.36
CA PHE A 84 6.44 -6.19 -2.73
C PHE A 84 7.58 -5.76 -1.80
N VAL A 85 7.57 -4.54 -1.27
CA VAL A 85 8.68 -4.05 -0.41
C VAL A 85 8.81 -4.85 0.89
N PRO A 86 7.74 -5.19 1.65
CA PRO A 86 7.85 -6.08 2.80
C PRO A 86 8.39 -7.47 2.44
N PHE A 87 7.96 -8.02 1.30
CA PHE A 87 8.42 -9.30 0.79
C PHE A 87 9.92 -9.26 0.44
N VAL A 88 10.38 -8.23 -0.27
CA VAL A 88 11.80 -8.03 -0.62
C VAL A 88 12.64 -7.80 0.64
N ALA A 89 12.13 -7.04 1.62
CA ALA A 89 12.79 -6.90 2.92
C ALA A 89 13.00 -8.24 3.63
N GLY A 90 12.03 -9.17 3.47
CA GLY A 90 12.14 -10.54 3.95
C GLY A 90 13.20 -11.35 3.21
N ILE A 91 13.24 -11.30 1.88
CA ILE A 91 14.27 -11.97 1.05
C ILE A 91 15.67 -11.46 1.40
N GLY A 92 15.82 -10.14 1.55
CA GLY A 92 17.07 -9.50 1.92
C GLY A 92 17.48 -9.71 3.38
N HIS A 93 16.77 -10.58 4.13
CA HIS A 93 17.04 -10.90 5.53
C HIS A 93 17.19 -9.68 6.44
N MET A 94 16.42 -8.61 6.16
CA MET A 94 16.37 -7.45 7.07
C MET A 94 16.05 -7.91 8.50
N ASN A 95 16.68 -7.31 9.49
CA ASN A 95 16.41 -7.64 10.89
C ASN A 95 14.93 -7.37 11.23
N TYR A 96 14.23 -8.36 11.79
CA TYR A 96 12.79 -8.28 12.07
C TYR A 96 12.39 -7.12 13.00
N PRO A 97 13.08 -6.83 14.12
CA PRO A 97 12.77 -5.65 14.94
C PRO A 97 12.85 -4.34 14.16
N ARG A 98 13.84 -4.19 13.28
CA ARG A 98 13.98 -3.01 12.43
C ARG A 98 12.85 -2.93 11.39
N PHE A 99 12.52 -4.05 10.75
CA PHE A 99 11.35 -4.13 9.85
C PHE A 99 10.07 -3.75 10.59
N PHE A 100 9.83 -4.36 11.77
CA PHE A 100 8.62 -4.15 12.57
C PHE A 100 8.45 -2.69 12.97
N PHE A 101 9.52 -2.02 13.38
CA PHE A 101 9.50 -0.59 13.71
C PHE A 101 9.00 0.27 12.53
N TYR A 102 9.58 0.10 11.34
CA TYR A 102 9.16 0.85 10.14
C TYR A 102 7.77 0.44 9.66
N ASN A 103 7.37 -0.82 9.85
CA ASN A 103 6.05 -1.31 9.53
C ASN A 103 4.97 -0.67 10.41
N VAL A 104 5.19 -0.62 11.72
CA VAL A 104 4.30 0.04 12.70
C VAL A 104 4.22 1.53 12.40
N LEU A 105 5.36 2.20 12.24
CA LEU A 105 5.43 3.62 11.94
C LEU A 105 4.70 3.97 10.64
N GLY A 106 4.96 3.22 9.57
CA GLY A 106 4.29 3.40 8.28
C GLY A 106 2.80 3.14 8.34
N GLY A 107 2.38 2.08 9.07
CA GLY A 107 0.97 1.78 9.33
C GLY A 107 0.27 2.91 10.06
N PHE A 108 0.88 3.43 11.12
CA PHE A 108 0.37 4.55 11.88
C PHE A 108 0.16 5.79 11.01
N ILE A 109 1.19 6.22 10.28
CA ILE A 109 1.12 7.41 9.43
C ILE A 109 0.05 7.22 8.34
N TRP A 110 0.05 6.09 7.66
CA TRP A 110 -0.85 5.83 6.54
C TRP A 110 -2.32 5.77 6.98
N ILE A 111 -2.64 4.94 8.00
CA ILE A 111 -4.02 4.79 8.50
C ILE A 111 -4.53 6.10 9.08
N THR A 112 -3.72 6.77 9.91
CA THR A 112 -4.10 8.05 10.53
C THR A 112 -4.39 9.09 9.44
N SER A 113 -3.49 9.27 8.47
CA SER A 113 -3.68 10.25 7.40
C SER A 113 -4.96 10.02 6.60
N PHE A 114 -5.20 8.79 6.13
CA PHE A 114 -6.35 8.51 5.27
C PHE A 114 -7.67 8.41 6.03
N LEU A 115 -7.68 7.87 7.26
CA LEU A 115 -8.89 7.75 8.05
C LEU A 115 -9.36 9.13 8.53
N PHE A 116 -8.46 9.92 9.10
CA PHE A 116 -8.81 11.26 9.57
C PHE A 116 -9.10 12.22 8.42
N ALA A 117 -8.39 12.14 7.31
CA ALA A 117 -8.77 12.89 6.11
C ALA A 117 -10.22 12.53 5.70
N GLY A 118 -10.56 11.24 5.63
CA GLY A 118 -11.94 10.82 5.35
C GLY A 118 -12.95 11.35 6.34
N TYR A 119 -12.63 11.30 7.63
CA TYR A 119 -13.50 11.80 8.69
C TYR A 119 -13.74 13.32 8.62
N PHE A 120 -12.68 14.12 8.40
CA PHE A 120 -12.81 15.57 8.27
C PHE A 120 -13.56 15.98 6.99
N PHE A 121 -13.22 15.36 5.85
CA PHE A 121 -13.93 15.62 4.59
C PHE A 121 -15.40 15.16 4.65
N GLY A 122 -15.69 14.04 5.33
CA GLY A 122 -17.07 13.57 5.53
C GLY A 122 -17.96 14.52 6.30
N LYS A 123 -17.39 15.39 7.15
CA LYS A 123 -18.14 16.43 7.90
C LYS A 123 -18.51 17.65 7.08
N LEU A 124 -17.92 17.85 5.91
CA LEU A 124 -18.22 19.02 5.08
C LEU A 124 -19.63 18.89 4.47
N PRO A 125 -20.49 19.92 4.58
CA PRO A 125 -21.88 19.89 4.07
C PRO A 125 -21.98 19.54 2.59
N PHE A 126 -20.98 19.96 1.80
CA PHE A 126 -20.89 19.66 0.38
C PHE A 126 -20.81 18.14 0.11
N PHE A 127 -20.03 17.41 0.90
CA PHE A 127 -19.88 15.96 0.74
C PHE A 127 -21.04 15.18 1.34
N GLN A 128 -21.65 15.66 2.42
CA GLN A 128 -22.86 15.03 2.99
C GLN A 128 -24.04 15.05 2.00
N ASN A 129 -24.22 16.18 1.32
CA ASN A 129 -25.28 16.32 0.33
C ASN A 129 -24.97 15.61 -1.00
N ASN A 130 -23.72 15.27 -1.25
CA ASN A 130 -23.25 14.66 -2.50
C ASN A 130 -22.39 13.41 -2.29
N MET A 131 -22.86 12.49 -1.40
CA MET A 131 -22.15 11.23 -1.11
C MET A 131 -21.78 10.43 -2.36
N LYS A 132 -22.65 10.44 -3.40
CA LYS A 132 -22.38 9.78 -4.69
C LYS A 132 -21.15 10.39 -5.39
N LEU A 133 -21.00 11.73 -5.35
CA LEU A 133 -19.83 12.42 -5.92
C LEU A 133 -18.55 12.12 -5.14
N LEU A 134 -18.64 12.00 -3.82
CA LEU A 134 -17.50 11.62 -2.98
C LEU A 134 -17.01 10.20 -3.31
N ILE A 135 -17.93 9.24 -3.40
CA ILE A 135 -17.60 7.86 -3.78
C ILE A 135 -17.00 7.82 -5.19
N LEU A 136 -17.60 8.53 -6.14
CA LEU A 136 -17.10 8.61 -7.52
C LEU A 136 -15.70 9.24 -7.56
N GLY A 137 -15.46 10.31 -6.80
CA GLY A 137 -14.16 10.95 -6.69
C GLY A 137 -13.08 10.01 -6.13
N ILE A 138 -13.39 9.23 -5.09
CA ILE A 138 -12.48 8.23 -4.53
C ILE A 138 -12.14 7.16 -5.59
N ILE A 139 -13.15 6.67 -6.32
CA ILE A 139 -12.94 5.68 -7.38
C ILE A 139 -12.03 6.24 -8.46
N ILE A 140 -12.29 7.47 -8.94
CA ILE A 140 -11.48 8.13 -9.98
C ILE A 140 -10.04 8.29 -9.50
N VAL A 141 -9.83 8.85 -8.31
CA VAL A 141 -8.48 9.04 -7.74
C VAL A 141 -7.75 7.71 -7.56
N SER A 142 -8.46 6.66 -7.17
CA SER A 142 -7.88 5.31 -7.02
C SER A 142 -7.51 4.66 -8.35
N LEU A 143 -8.21 5.03 -9.44
CA LEU A 143 -7.94 4.53 -10.79
C LEU A 143 -6.77 5.26 -11.48
N ILE A 144 -6.48 6.51 -11.11
CA ILE A 144 -5.40 7.31 -11.71
C ILE A 144 -4.07 6.55 -11.74
N PRO A 145 -3.53 6.01 -10.64
CA PRO A 145 -2.26 5.29 -10.66
C PRO A 145 -2.32 4.01 -11.49
N ALA A 146 -3.46 3.33 -11.54
CA ALA A 146 -3.65 2.14 -12.36
C ALA A 146 -3.63 2.49 -13.86
N VAL A 147 -4.31 3.57 -14.24
CA VAL A 147 -4.35 4.08 -15.62
C VAL A 147 -2.97 4.56 -16.07
N ILE A 148 -2.28 5.36 -15.24
CA ILE A 148 -0.92 5.83 -15.52
C ILE A 148 0.03 4.63 -15.67
N GLY A 149 -0.06 3.65 -14.79
CA GLY A 149 0.74 2.42 -14.85
C GLY A 149 0.49 1.63 -16.14
N PHE A 150 -0.76 1.54 -16.59
CA PHE A 150 -1.15 0.86 -17.82
C PHE A 150 -0.60 1.56 -19.07
N PHE A 151 -0.73 2.89 -19.15
CA PHE A 151 -0.19 3.67 -20.27
C PHE A 151 1.34 3.64 -20.31
N LYS A 152 2.01 3.70 -19.15
CA LYS A 152 3.46 3.62 -19.07
C LYS A 152 3.98 2.23 -19.47
N ALA A 153 3.26 1.16 -19.13
CA ALA A 153 3.59 -0.18 -19.55
C ALA A 153 3.45 -0.39 -21.07
N ARG A 154 2.41 0.19 -21.68
CA ARG A 154 2.24 0.17 -23.15
C ARG A 154 3.34 0.92 -23.89
N LYS A 155 3.78 2.07 -23.37
CA LYS A 155 4.84 2.86 -24.01
C LYS A 155 6.18 2.13 -24.05
N ILE A 156 6.50 1.38 -22.98
CA ILE A 156 7.75 0.58 -22.92
C ILE A 156 7.70 -0.60 -23.89
N GLN A 157 6.53 -1.23 -24.12
CA GLN A 157 6.39 -2.30 -25.10
C GLN A 157 6.49 -1.81 -26.57
N ALA A 158 6.18 -0.53 -26.81
CA ALA A 158 6.29 0.06 -28.15
C ALA A 158 7.71 0.52 -28.48
N GLU A 159 8.60 0.68 -27.49
CA GLU A 159 10.01 1.05 -27.69
C GLU A 159 10.94 -0.17 -27.80
N GLU A 160 10.43 -1.40 -27.54
CA GLU A 160 11.19 -2.66 -27.66
C GLU A 160 10.86 -3.45 -28.96
N LEU A 161 10.02 -2.90 -29.85
CA LEU A 161 9.68 -3.44 -31.20
C LEU A 161 10.31 -2.58 -32.31
#